data_6c78f19a5fb5f4ba8f13f25f2a3b1642
#
_entry.id   6c78f19a5fb5f4ba8f13f25f2a3b1642
#
_cell.length_a   1.000
_cell.length_b   1.000
_cell.length_c   1.000
_cell.angle_alpha   90.00
_cell.angle_beta   90.00
_cell.angle_gamma   90.00
#
_symmetry.space_group_name_H-M   'P 1'
#
loop_
_entity.id
_entity.type
_entity.pdbx_description
1 polymer ?
#
loop_
_entity_poly.entity_id
_entity_poly.type
_entity_poly.pdbx_seq_one_letter_code
_entity_poly.pdbx_strand_id
1 'polypeptide(L)'
;LMRKFAGYGFNKSHAAAYSYVAYKTGWLKNYYPAEFLASSLSEVMTDPEKSLKILMDAKRHGVKLLGPDINESEFNYTSPKTMEIRMGLGALKGVGSAPAEAIKAERDKNGPFKDPFDLVKRVGSQLITKKIIQVFAMAGVFDSIEPNRRKWFENADVVVQSAQENEKAADQFSLFGEEPSNEVPIKEVAPWSERTRMEKEQYVLGFYFSGHPLEAYHSELKRNFGAVVAGTESENPGEYLVAGMYIGCEQRRGKDGSPFV
;
A
#
# COMPACT_ATOMS: atom_id res chain seq x y z
N LEU A 1 6.31 -26.17 36.01
CA LEU A 1 5.39 -25.31 35.23
C LEU A 1 3.99 -25.28 35.85
N MET A 2 3.34 -26.44 36.08
CA MET A 2 1.99 -26.50 36.64
C MET A 2 1.84 -25.86 38.03
N ARG A 3 2.85 -25.99 38.93
CA ARG A 3 2.85 -25.39 40.29
C ARG A 3 2.91 -23.85 40.24
N LYS A 4 3.61 -23.24 39.26
CA LYS A 4 3.64 -21.78 39.05
C LYS A 4 2.32 -21.28 38.47
N PHE A 5 1.69 -22.07 37.61
CA PHE A 5 0.39 -21.76 37.00
C PHE A 5 -0.75 -21.83 38.02
N ALA A 6 -0.73 -22.84 38.87
CA ALA A 6 -1.73 -23.02 39.93
C ALA A 6 -1.75 -21.90 40.97
N GLY A 7 -0.59 -21.20 41.21
CA GLY A 7 -0.52 -20.08 42.13
C GLY A 7 -1.06 -18.75 41.63
N TYR A 8 -1.15 -18.57 40.30
CA TYR A 8 -1.69 -17.33 39.70
C TYR A 8 -3.19 -17.38 39.44
N GLY A 9 -3.75 -18.59 39.28
CA GLY A 9 -5.15 -18.80 38.93
C GLY A 9 -5.54 -18.20 37.57
N PHE A 10 -6.68 -18.59 37.06
CA PHE A 10 -7.25 -18.01 35.84
C PHE A 10 -8.09 -16.77 36.20
N ASN A 11 -7.72 -15.58 35.70
CA ASN A 11 -8.48 -14.36 35.96
C ASN A 11 -9.81 -14.39 35.17
N LYS A 12 -10.88 -14.84 35.82
CA LYS A 12 -12.21 -14.98 35.24
C LYS A 12 -12.75 -13.65 34.71
N SER A 13 -12.50 -12.54 35.39
CA SER A 13 -12.96 -11.20 35.00
C SER A 13 -12.27 -10.76 33.68
N HIS A 14 -10.96 -10.99 33.59
CA HIS A 14 -10.20 -10.74 32.37
C HIS A 14 -10.71 -11.59 31.20
N ALA A 15 -10.90 -12.89 31.44
CA ALA A 15 -11.41 -13.78 30.40
C ALA A 15 -12.81 -13.38 29.92
N ALA A 16 -13.71 -13.00 30.84
CA ALA A 16 -15.06 -12.57 30.48
C ALA A 16 -15.04 -11.30 29.62
N ALA A 17 -14.22 -10.30 29.98
CA ALA A 17 -14.07 -9.07 29.19
C ALA A 17 -13.50 -9.35 27.79
N TYR A 18 -12.43 -10.16 27.70
CA TYR A 18 -11.83 -10.50 26.41
C TYR A 18 -12.69 -11.42 25.55
N SER A 19 -13.49 -12.32 26.15
CA SER A 19 -14.47 -13.12 25.41
C SER A 19 -15.52 -12.25 24.73
N TYR A 20 -15.94 -11.16 25.37
CA TYR A 20 -16.88 -10.22 24.79
C TYR A 20 -16.28 -9.47 23.58
N VAL A 21 -15.02 -9.03 23.70
CA VAL A 21 -14.28 -8.40 22.59
C VAL A 21 -14.09 -9.39 21.45
N ALA A 22 -13.65 -10.63 21.76
CA ALA A 22 -13.45 -11.69 20.77
C ALA A 22 -14.75 -12.02 20.02
N TYR A 23 -15.86 -12.10 20.72
CA TYR A 23 -17.18 -12.30 20.10
C TYR A 23 -17.54 -11.15 19.16
N LYS A 24 -17.38 -9.89 19.59
CA LYS A 24 -17.68 -8.73 18.77
C LYS A 24 -16.83 -8.68 17.50
N THR A 25 -15.51 -8.90 17.64
CA THR A 25 -14.60 -8.88 16.49
C THR A 25 -14.89 -10.02 15.53
N GLY A 26 -15.19 -11.23 16.02
CA GLY A 26 -15.63 -12.36 15.21
C GLY A 26 -16.94 -12.07 14.48
N TRP A 27 -17.91 -11.46 15.17
CA TRP A 27 -19.19 -11.07 14.57
C TRP A 27 -19.00 -10.01 13.48
N LEU A 28 -18.23 -8.96 13.74
CA LEU A 28 -17.91 -7.92 12.75
C LEU A 28 -17.21 -8.51 11.53
N LYS A 29 -16.22 -9.36 11.74
CA LYS A 29 -15.49 -10.01 10.64
C LYS A 29 -16.40 -10.91 9.78
N ASN A 30 -17.40 -11.57 10.41
CA ASN A 30 -18.32 -12.44 9.68
C ASN A 30 -19.36 -11.65 8.85
N TYR A 31 -19.92 -10.58 9.40
CA TYR A 31 -21.00 -9.84 8.75
C TYR A 31 -20.53 -8.62 7.96
N TYR A 32 -19.39 -8.03 8.32
CA TYR A 32 -18.78 -6.83 7.73
C TYR A 32 -17.29 -7.03 7.48
N PRO A 33 -16.90 -8.08 6.70
CA PRO A 33 -15.49 -8.44 6.55
C PRO A 33 -14.64 -7.33 5.95
N ALA A 34 -15.15 -6.61 4.94
CA ALA A 34 -14.38 -5.56 4.28
C ALA A 34 -14.11 -4.38 5.22
N GLU A 35 -15.12 -3.91 5.94
CA GLU A 35 -15.02 -2.80 6.89
C GLU A 35 -14.11 -3.16 8.07
N PHE A 36 -14.28 -4.36 8.63
CA PHE A 36 -13.46 -4.85 9.73
C PHE A 36 -11.99 -5.00 9.33
N LEU A 37 -11.72 -5.58 8.15
CA LEU A 37 -10.36 -5.79 7.66
C LEU A 37 -9.71 -4.49 7.21
N ALA A 38 -10.46 -3.54 6.62
CA ALA A 38 -9.97 -2.21 6.30
C ALA A 38 -9.52 -1.44 7.55
N SER A 39 -10.32 -1.48 8.62
CA SER A 39 -9.95 -0.90 9.92
C SER A 39 -8.69 -1.56 10.49
N SER A 40 -8.63 -2.90 10.46
CA SER A 40 -7.47 -3.66 10.94
C SER A 40 -6.20 -3.37 10.14
N LEU A 41 -6.31 -3.20 8.80
CA LEU A 41 -5.21 -2.81 7.94
C LEU A 41 -4.70 -1.41 8.26
N SER A 42 -5.60 -0.47 8.57
CA SER A 42 -5.24 0.90 8.92
C SER A 42 -4.38 0.98 10.18
N GLU A 43 -4.64 0.12 11.17
CA GLU A 43 -3.86 0.04 12.41
C GLU A 43 -2.43 -0.50 12.19
N VAL A 44 -2.22 -1.30 11.16
CA VAL A 44 -0.93 -1.96 10.89
C VAL A 44 -0.30 -1.54 9.57
N MET A 45 -0.79 -0.50 8.90
CA MET A 45 -0.36 -0.12 7.55
C MET A 45 1.13 0.20 7.41
N THR A 46 1.82 0.51 8.50
CA THR A 46 3.27 0.73 8.54
C THR A 46 4.09 -0.56 8.74
N ASP A 47 3.44 -1.70 8.96
CA ASP A 47 4.05 -3.01 9.16
C ASP A 47 3.67 -3.93 7.98
N PRO A 48 4.57 -4.11 6.97
CA PRO A 48 4.25 -4.88 5.77
C PRO A 48 3.91 -6.35 6.04
N GLU A 49 4.55 -6.98 7.05
CA GLU A 49 4.28 -8.38 7.39
C GLU A 49 2.86 -8.57 7.93
N LYS A 50 2.46 -7.71 8.87
CA LYS A 50 1.10 -7.77 9.42
C LYS A 50 0.05 -7.40 8.37
N SER A 51 0.34 -6.36 7.57
CA SER A 51 -0.52 -5.96 6.46
C SER A 51 -0.74 -7.11 5.49
N LEU A 52 0.33 -7.82 5.09
CA LEU A 52 0.22 -8.95 4.16
C LEU A 52 -0.65 -10.08 4.73
N LYS A 53 -0.53 -10.42 6.02
CA LYS A 53 -1.36 -11.44 6.67
C LYS A 53 -2.85 -11.07 6.60
N ILE A 54 -3.19 -9.81 6.88
CA ILE A 54 -4.58 -9.34 6.82
C ILE A 54 -5.08 -9.28 5.37
N LEU A 55 -4.24 -8.87 4.41
CA LEU A 55 -4.60 -8.88 2.98
C LEU A 55 -4.86 -10.29 2.46
N MET A 56 -4.05 -11.27 2.88
CA MET A 56 -4.30 -12.68 2.54
C MET A 56 -5.59 -13.20 3.16
N ASP A 57 -5.89 -12.80 4.38
CA ASP A 57 -7.14 -13.13 5.07
C ASP A 57 -8.36 -12.48 4.36
N ALA A 58 -8.25 -11.23 3.93
CA ALA A 58 -9.26 -10.55 3.12
C ALA A 58 -9.54 -11.32 1.81
N LYS A 59 -8.49 -11.74 1.12
CA LYS A 59 -8.60 -12.54 -0.11
C LYS A 59 -9.30 -13.88 0.14
N ARG A 60 -9.00 -14.56 1.25
CA ARG A 60 -9.68 -15.82 1.65
C ARG A 60 -11.18 -15.63 1.91
N HIS A 61 -11.58 -14.47 2.39
CA HIS A 61 -13.00 -14.11 2.59
C HIS A 61 -13.67 -13.58 1.32
N GLY A 62 -13.00 -13.60 0.18
CA GLY A 62 -13.55 -13.10 -1.10
C GLY A 62 -13.64 -11.58 -1.17
N VAL A 63 -12.96 -10.84 -0.30
CA VAL A 63 -12.91 -9.39 -0.34
C VAL A 63 -11.98 -8.95 -1.46
N LYS A 64 -12.48 -8.08 -2.33
CA LYS A 64 -11.71 -7.50 -3.43
C LYS A 64 -10.82 -6.38 -2.91
N LEU A 65 -9.53 -6.46 -3.23
CA LEU A 65 -8.55 -5.45 -2.88
C LEU A 65 -8.38 -4.49 -4.06
N LEU A 66 -8.54 -3.19 -3.80
CA LEU A 66 -8.36 -2.10 -4.75
C LEU A 66 -7.06 -1.37 -4.42
N GLY A 67 -6.25 -1.08 -5.44
CA GLY A 67 -5.02 -0.30 -5.31
C GLY A 67 -5.28 1.13 -4.80
N PRO A 68 -4.23 1.87 -4.45
CA PRO A 68 -4.39 3.27 -4.10
C PRO A 68 -4.79 4.09 -5.33
N ASP A 69 -5.60 5.13 -5.13
CA ASP A 69 -6.08 6.00 -6.19
C ASP A 69 -6.18 7.45 -5.68
N ILE A 70 -5.71 8.41 -6.48
CA ILE A 70 -5.67 9.83 -6.09
C ILE A 70 -7.07 10.40 -5.84
N ASN A 71 -8.05 9.88 -6.59
CA ASN A 71 -9.42 10.37 -6.56
C ASN A 71 -10.36 9.59 -5.64
N GLU A 72 -9.90 8.46 -5.08
CA GLU A 72 -10.73 7.62 -4.22
C GLU A 72 -10.13 7.31 -2.85
N SER A 73 -8.78 7.22 -2.76
CA SER A 73 -8.13 6.85 -1.50
C SER A 73 -8.18 7.97 -0.47
N GLU A 74 -8.27 7.58 0.78
CA GLU A 74 -8.03 8.42 1.96
C GLU A 74 -6.67 8.09 2.57
N PHE A 75 -6.34 8.64 3.73
CA PHE A 75 -5.13 8.26 4.45
C PHE A 75 -5.17 6.80 4.90
N ASN A 76 -6.28 6.39 5.51
CA ASN A 76 -6.53 5.02 5.95
C ASN A 76 -7.12 4.14 4.84
N TYR A 77 -7.08 2.83 5.05
CA TYR A 77 -7.86 1.90 4.22
C TYR A 77 -9.35 2.15 4.42
N THR A 78 -10.12 2.05 3.35
CA THR A 78 -11.58 2.24 3.38
C THR A 78 -12.30 1.07 2.72
N SER A 79 -13.58 0.91 3.02
CA SER A 79 -14.49 -0.01 2.33
C SER A 79 -15.48 0.80 1.49
N PRO A 80 -15.17 1.11 0.22
CA PRO A 80 -16.04 1.95 -0.61
C PRO A 80 -17.35 1.27 -0.98
N LYS A 81 -17.34 -0.06 -1.05
CA LYS A 81 -18.50 -0.91 -1.33
C LYS A 81 -18.40 -2.21 -0.54
N THR A 82 -19.53 -2.87 -0.40
CA THR A 82 -19.59 -4.22 0.20
C THR A 82 -18.57 -5.15 -0.47
N MET A 83 -17.77 -5.83 0.34
CA MET A 83 -16.73 -6.76 -0.10
C MET A 83 -15.60 -6.13 -0.93
N GLU A 84 -15.37 -4.81 -0.82
CA GLU A 84 -14.23 -4.13 -1.41
C GLU A 84 -13.43 -3.37 -0.36
N ILE A 85 -12.10 -3.42 -0.44
CA ILE A 85 -11.18 -2.62 0.38
C ILE A 85 -10.32 -1.78 -0.56
N ARG A 86 -10.34 -0.46 -0.38
CA ARG A 86 -9.44 0.50 -1.05
C ARG A 86 -8.21 0.74 -0.19
N MET A 87 -7.03 0.65 -0.80
CA MET A 87 -5.77 0.95 -0.12
C MET A 87 -5.69 2.44 0.23
N GLY A 88 -5.29 2.71 1.47
CA GLY A 88 -5.03 4.06 1.94
C GLY A 88 -3.69 4.62 1.47
N LEU A 89 -3.60 5.93 1.28
CA LEU A 89 -2.34 6.61 0.90
C LEU A 89 -1.28 6.51 2.01
N GLY A 90 -1.71 6.37 3.28
CA GLY A 90 -0.82 6.16 4.43
C GLY A 90 -0.07 4.83 4.43
N ALA A 91 -0.53 3.84 3.64
CA ALA A 91 0.18 2.58 3.45
C ALA A 91 1.44 2.74 2.58
N LEU A 92 1.57 3.86 1.85
CA LEU A 92 2.69 4.11 0.96
C LEU A 92 3.88 4.66 1.74
N LYS A 93 5.05 4.07 1.55
CA LYS A 93 6.29 4.44 2.24
C LYS A 93 6.62 5.92 2.11
N GLY A 94 6.59 6.63 3.22
CA GLY A 94 6.95 8.05 3.29
C GLY A 94 5.83 9.02 2.95
N VAL A 95 4.60 8.55 2.84
CA VAL A 95 3.40 9.40 2.73
C VAL A 95 2.80 9.57 4.14
N GLY A 96 2.86 10.79 4.65
CA GLY A 96 2.29 11.15 5.95
C GLY A 96 0.79 11.48 5.87
N SER A 97 0.17 11.75 7.02
CA SER A 97 -1.25 12.13 7.08
C SER A 97 -1.52 13.49 6.44
N ALA A 98 -0.63 14.47 6.64
CA ALA A 98 -0.84 15.82 6.15
C ALA A 98 -1.07 15.94 4.63
N PRO A 99 -0.22 15.36 3.74
CA PRO A 99 -0.50 15.38 2.31
C PRO A 99 -1.77 14.59 1.95
N ALA A 100 -2.04 13.46 2.59
CA ALA A 100 -3.23 12.66 2.28
C ALA A 100 -4.53 13.36 2.70
N GLU A 101 -4.55 14.00 3.85
CA GLU A 101 -5.69 14.78 4.33
C GLU A 101 -5.92 16.03 3.46
N ALA A 102 -4.85 16.73 3.04
CA ALA A 102 -4.96 17.85 2.13
C ALA A 102 -5.49 17.44 0.76
N ILE A 103 -5.04 16.30 0.21
CA ILE A 103 -5.57 15.72 -1.04
C ILE A 103 -7.07 15.45 -0.89
N LYS A 104 -7.48 14.80 0.20
CA LYS A 104 -8.90 14.52 0.46
C LYS A 104 -9.73 15.79 0.55
N ALA A 105 -9.30 16.74 1.37
CA ALA A 105 -10.02 17.99 1.58
C ALA A 105 -10.18 18.81 0.29
N GLU A 106 -9.13 18.87 -0.53
CA GLU A 106 -9.14 19.58 -1.80
C GLU A 106 -10.04 18.89 -2.85
N ARG A 107 -9.98 17.56 -2.92
CA ARG A 107 -10.85 16.76 -3.77
C ARG A 107 -12.33 16.88 -3.39
N ASP A 108 -12.64 16.82 -2.09
CA ASP A 108 -14.01 16.91 -1.58
C ASP A 108 -14.61 18.31 -1.86
N LYS A 109 -13.77 19.36 -1.87
CA LYS A 109 -14.20 20.74 -2.13
C LYS A 109 -14.32 21.07 -3.62
N ASN A 110 -13.32 20.70 -4.42
CA ASN A 110 -13.14 21.19 -5.79
C ASN A 110 -13.21 20.06 -6.85
N GLY A 111 -13.60 18.84 -6.44
CA GLY A 111 -13.75 17.68 -7.32
C GLY A 111 -12.46 16.95 -7.63
N PRO A 112 -12.53 15.88 -8.44
CA PRO A 112 -11.42 14.99 -8.73
C PRO A 112 -10.25 15.71 -9.40
N PHE A 113 -9.04 15.21 -9.15
CA PHE A 113 -7.83 15.67 -9.82
C PHE A 113 -7.76 15.11 -11.24
N LYS A 114 -7.32 15.95 -12.18
CA LYS A 114 -7.20 15.60 -13.61
C LYS A 114 -5.86 14.94 -13.94
N ASP A 115 -4.80 15.39 -13.30
CA ASP A 115 -3.43 14.94 -13.50
C ASP A 115 -2.54 15.38 -12.30
N PRO A 116 -1.26 14.97 -12.24
CA PRO A 116 -0.34 15.38 -11.19
C PRO A 116 -0.03 16.88 -11.15
N PHE A 117 -0.15 17.62 -12.26
CA PHE A 117 0.01 19.08 -12.26
C PHE A 117 -1.14 19.76 -11.53
N ASP A 118 -2.38 19.33 -11.82
CA ASP A 118 -3.58 19.80 -11.13
C ASP A 118 -3.50 19.49 -9.62
N LEU A 119 -2.97 18.30 -9.27
CA LEU A 119 -2.74 17.92 -7.87
C LEU A 119 -1.79 18.90 -7.17
N VAL A 120 -0.60 19.14 -7.74
CA VAL A 120 0.40 20.00 -7.08
C VAL A 120 -0.06 21.47 -7.07
N LYS A 121 -0.69 21.93 -8.15
CA LYS A 121 -1.27 23.29 -8.23
C LYS A 121 -2.30 23.54 -7.13
N ARG A 122 -3.17 22.58 -6.85
CA ARG A 122 -4.29 22.73 -5.91
C ARG A 122 -3.91 22.44 -4.46
N VAL A 123 -3.04 21.47 -4.20
CA VAL A 123 -2.63 21.06 -2.84
C VAL A 123 -1.39 21.82 -2.35
N GLY A 124 -0.53 22.23 -3.28
CA GLY A 124 0.70 22.98 -2.99
C GLY A 124 1.96 22.11 -3.02
N SER A 125 3.04 22.71 -3.56
CA SER A 125 4.34 22.06 -3.73
C SER A 125 5.05 21.75 -2.40
N GLN A 126 4.64 22.39 -1.31
CA GLN A 126 5.15 22.16 0.03
C GLN A 126 4.73 20.80 0.59
N LEU A 127 3.51 20.34 0.26
CA LEU A 127 2.96 19.07 0.70
C LEU A 127 3.22 17.97 -0.33
N ILE A 128 3.08 18.28 -1.63
CA ILE A 128 3.27 17.33 -2.73
C ILE A 128 4.64 17.54 -3.36
N THR A 129 5.63 16.89 -2.76
CA THR A 129 7.02 16.95 -3.21
C THR A 129 7.29 15.99 -4.37
N LYS A 130 8.42 16.17 -5.08
CA LYS A 130 8.94 15.20 -6.07
C LYS A 130 8.88 13.76 -5.56
N LYS A 131 9.34 13.53 -4.33
CA LYS A 131 9.38 12.20 -3.74
C LYS A 131 7.98 11.60 -3.60
N ILE A 132 6.98 12.39 -3.23
CA ILE A 132 5.58 11.94 -3.12
C ILE A 132 5.03 11.59 -4.50
N ILE A 133 5.27 12.42 -5.53
CA ILE A 133 4.86 12.10 -6.92
C ILE A 133 5.51 10.79 -7.39
N GLN A 134 6.78 10.58 -7.11
CA GLN A 134 7.48 9.34 -7.45
C GLN A 134 6.90 8.12 -6.71
N VAL A 135 6.61 8.25 -5.42
CA VAL A 135 5.95 7.19 -4.62
C VAL A 135 4.57 6.88 -5.18
N PHE A 136 3.78 7.90 -5.49
CA PHE A 136 2.45 7.74 -6.06
C PHE A 136 2.51 7.05 -7.43
N ALA A 137 3.44 7.45 -8.28
CA ALA A 137 3.66 6.81 -9.57
C ALA A 137 4.06 5.33 -9.42
N MET A 138 4.99 5.01 -8.51
CA MET A 138 5.40 3.63 -8.25
C MET A 138 4.26 2.76 -7.71
N ALA A 139 3.40 3.32 -6.85
CA ALA A 139 2.27 2.61 -6.27
C ALA A 139 1.04 2.51 -7.19
N GLY A 140 1.00 3.26 -8.30
CA GLY A 140 -0.14 3.29 -9.20
C GLY A 140 -1.29 4.19 -8.78
N VAL A 141 -1.00 5.21 -7.94
CA VAL A 141 -2.02 6.17 -7.45
C VAL A 141 -2.66 6.95 -8.60
N PHE A 142 -1.98 7.10 -9.73
CA PHE A 142 -2.45 7.82 -10.90
C PHE A 142 -3.01 6.91 -12.01
N ASP A 143 -3.10 5.59 -11.79
CA ASP A 143 -3.49 4.63 -12.84
C ASP A 143 -4.88 4.88 -13.43
N SER A 144 -5.80 5.46 -12.65
CA SER A 144 -7.14 5.84 -13.13
C SER A 144 -7.13 7.03 -14.08
N ILE A 145 -6.05 7.82 -14.08
CA ILE A 145 -5.88 9.00 -14.92
C ILE A 145 -4.97 8.66 -16.11
N GLU A 146 -3.82 8.08 -15.83
CA GLU A 146 -2.79 7.71 -16.82
C GLU A 146 -2.06 6.45 -16.36
N PRO A 147 -2.23 5.33 -17.07
CA PRO A 147 -1.65 4.04 -16.66
C PRO A 147 -0.13 3.94 -16.84
N ASN A 148 0.49 4.87 -17.57
CA ASN A 148 1.94 4.89 -17.71
C ASN A 148 2.62 5.49 -16.48
N ARG A 149 2.80 4.68 -15.44
CA ARG A 149 3.43 5.07 -14.18
C ARG A 149 4.83 5.66 -14.36
N ARG A 150 5.61 5.17 -15.33
CA ARG A 150 6.98 5.68 -15.61
C ARG A 150 6.94 7.13 -16.05
N LYS A 151 5.93 7.54 -16.81
CA LYS A 151 5.74 8.91 -17.24
C LYS A 151 5.77 9.88 -16.05
N TRP A 152 4.95 9.62 -15.04
CA TRP A 152 4.89 10.48 -13.85
C TRP A 152 6.11 10.36 -12.94
N PHE A 153 6.73 9.18 -12.87
CA PHE A 153 7.95 8.98 -12.11
C PHE A 153 9.13 9.81 -12.66
N GLU A 154 9.33 9.77 -13.99
CA GLU A 154 10.43 10.48 -14.67
C GLU A 154 10.21 11.99 -14.75
N ASN A 155 8.95 12.44 -14.80
CA ASN A 155 8.59 13.86 -14.89
C ASN A 155 8.23 14.50 -13.53
N ALA A 156 8.48 13.82 -12.42
CA ALA A 156 8.11 14.32 -11.09
C ALA A 156 8.76 15.68 -10.76
N ASP A 157 10.00 15.94 -11.23
CA ASP A 157 10.65 17.25 -11.07
C ASP A 157 9.92 18.34 -11.83
N VAL A 158 9.57 18.07 -13.07
CA VAL A 158 8.90 19.01 -13.97
C VAL A 158 7.54 19.39 -13.40
N VAL A 159 6.79 18.40 -12.86
CA VAL A 159 5.49 18.63 -12.22
C VAL A 159 5.61 19.60 -11.05
N VAL A 160 6.59 19.39 -10.15
CA VAL A 160 6.74 20.24 -8.96
C VAL A 160 7.30 21.62 -9.32
N GLN A 161 8.28 21.70 -10.21
CA GLN A 161 8.86 22.98 -10.64
C GLN A 161 7.83 23.88 -11.31
N SER A 162 7.01 23.32 -12.21
CA SER A 162 5.93 24.06 -12.86
C SER A 162 4.97 24.71 -11.86
N ALA A 163 4.60 23.99 -10.79
CA ALA A 163 3.74 24.56 -9.75
C ALA A 163 4.46 25.70 -8.98
N GLN A 164 5.74 25.52 -8.66
CA GLN A 164 6.52 26.56 -7.96
C GLN A 164 6.73 27.81 -8.81
N GLU A 165 6.91 27.66 -10.11
CA GLU A 165 7.00 28.77 -11.04
C GLU A 165 5.68 29.54 -11.15
N ASN A 166 4.57 28.80 -11.22
CA ASN A 166 3.23 29.40 -11.24
C ASN A 166 2.89 30.10 -9.91
N GLU A 167 3.27 29.53 -8.74
CA GLU A 167 3.12 30.19 -7.45
C GLU A 167 3.89 31.53 -7.40
N LYS A 168 5.16 31.54 -7.84
CA LYS A 168 5.99 32.75 -7.92
C LYS A 168 5.47 33.77 -8.93
N ALA A 169 4.98 33.31 -10.08
CA ALA A 169 4.37 34.15 -11.08
C ALA A 169 3.08 34.81 -10.57
N ALA A 170 2.22 34.05 -9.87
CA ALA A 170 0.99 34.59 -9.29
C ALA A 170 1.27 35.71 -8.27
N ASP A 171 2.33 35.58 -7.46
CA ASP A 171 2.77 36.63 -6.54
C ASP A 171 3.30 37.89 -7.25
N GLN A 172 3.90 37.73 -8.43
CA GLN A 172 4.43 38.85 -9.24
C GLN A 172 3.38 39.44 -10.20
N PHE A 173 2.48 38.62 -10.77
CA PHE A 173 1.51 39.01 -11.81
C PHE A 173 0.18 39.56 -11.28
N SER A 174 -0.04 39.58 -9.99
CA SER A 174 -1.16 40.35 -9.40
C SER A 174 -1.19 41.81 -9.90
N LEU A 175 -0.14 42.29 -10.55
CA LEU A 175 0.00 43.62 -11.11
C LEU A 175 -0.29 43.75 -12.62
N PHE A 176 -0.28 42.70 -13.44
CA PHE A 176 -0.28 42.83 -14.92
C PHE A 176 -1.24 41.92 -15.72
N GLY A 177 -2.04 41.06 -15.08
CA GLY A 177 -3.28 40.53 -15.67
C GLY A 177 -3.22 39.52 -16.82
N GLU A 178 -2.09 38.84 -17.09
CA GLU A 178 -2.02 37.76 -18.06
C GLU A 178 -1.70 36.43 -17.37
N GLU A 179 -2.54 35.40 -17.58
CA GLU A 179 -2.25 34.02 -17.15
C GLU A 179 -1.17 33.42 -18.06
N PRO A 180 -0.01 32.99 -17.53
CA PRO A 180 0.98 32.30 -18.34
C PRO A 180 0.51 30.86 -18.62
N SER A 181 0.05 30.61 -19.83
CA SER A 181 -0.15 29.27 -20.35
C SER A 181 1.19 28.68 -20.83
N ASN A 182 2.06 28.34 -19.91
CA ASN A 182 3.26 27.59 -20.27
C ASN A 182 2.90 26.10 -20.34
N GLU A 183 2.77 25.56 -21.55
CA GLU A 183 2.83 24.12 -21.78
C GLU A 183 4.19 23.61 -21.33
N VAL A 184 4.21 22.93 -20.20
CA VAL A 184 5.44 22.37 -19.64
C VAL A 184 5.78 21.10 -20.43
N PRO A 185 6.96 21.01 -21.06
CA PRO A 185 7.33 19.86 -21.88
C PRO A 185 7.47 18.61 -20.99
N ILE A 186 6.57 17.66 -21.18
CA ILE A 186 6.60 16.34 -20.52
C ILE A 186 7.43 15.40 -21.40
N LYS A 187 8.39 14.72 -20.76
CA LYS A 187 9.17 13.67 -21.41
C LYS A 187 8.28 12.45 -21.63
N GLU A 188 8.01 12.10 -22.88
CA GLU A 188 7.35 10.86 -23.22
C GLU A 188 8.32 9.68 -23.06
N VAL A 189 7.86 8.65 -22.35
CA VAL A 189 8.65 7.44 -22.04
C VAL A 189 7.81 6.19 -22.21
N ALA A 190 8.44 5.11 -22.66
CA ALA A 190 7.77 3.80 -22.69
C ALA A 190 7.44 3.34 -21.27
N PRO A 191 6.31 2.65 -21.04
CA PRO A 191 5.97 2.08 -19.75
C PRO A 191 7.06 1.16 -19.20
N TRP A 192 7.10 1.00 -17.88
CA TRP A 192 7.94 -0.03 -17.27
C TRP A 192 7.50 -1.43 -17.72
N SER A 193 8.46 -2.36 -17.76
CA SER A 193 8.13 -3.77 -17.87
C SER A 193 7.30 -4.19 -16.65
N GLU A 194 6.50 -5.24 -16.80
CA GLU A 194 5.68 -5.77 -15.72
C GLU A 194 6.50 -6.12 -14.47
N ARG A 195 7.65 -6.74 -14.66
CA ARG A 195 8.59 -7.04 -13.58
C ARG A 195 9.05 -5.77 -12.85
N THR A 196 9.49 -4.75 -13.59
CA THR A 196 9.94 -3.47 -13.00
C THR A 196 8.81 -2.79 -12.23
N ARG A 197 7.57 -2.85 -12.76
CA ARG A 197 6.38 -2.32 -12.10
C ARG A 197 6.15 -3.00 -10.75
N MET A 198 6.19 -4.33 -10.72
CA MET A 198 6.04 -5.10 -9.47
C MET A 198 7.16 -4.82 -8.47
N GLU A 199 8.41 -4.71 -8.91
CA GLU A 199 9.56 -4.33 -8.06
C GLU A 199 9.38 -2.94 -7.44
N LYS A 200 8.85 -1.97 -8.21
CA LYS A 200 8.53 -0.62 -7.72
C LYS A 200 7.38 -0.62 -6.72
N GLU A 201 6.33 -1.39 -6.98
CA GLU A 201 5.23 -1.59 -6.01
C GLU A 201 5.76 -2.17 -4.69
N GLN A 202 6.53 -3.26 -4.77
CA GLN A 202 7.11 -3.89 -3.59
C GLN A 202 7.97 -2.94 -2.79
N TYR A 203 8.73 -2.06 -3.45
CA TYR A 203 9.56 -1.06 -2.78
C TYR A 203 8.75 -0.07 -1.94
N VAL A 204 7.59 0.38 -2.44
CA VAL A 204 6.77 1.41 -1.76
C VAL A 204 5.70 0.83 -0.84
N LEU A 205 5.24 -0.40 -1.09
CA LEU A 205 4.21 -1.09 -0.29
C LEU A 205 4.80 -2.09 0.71
N GLY A 206 6.02 -2.60 0.45
CA GLY A 206 6.64 -3.67 1.21
C GLY A 206 6.19 -5.09 0.80
N PHE A 207 5.24 -5.20 -0.14
CA PHE A 207 4.74 -6.45 -0.70
C PHE A 207 4.32 -6.28 -2.16
N TYR A 208 4.16 -7.39 -2.89
CA TYR A 208 3.66 -7.41 -4.25
C TYR A 208 2.13 -7.32 -4.25
N PHE A 209 1.57 -6.28 -4.86
CA PHE A 209 0.13 -6.04 -4.89
C PHE A 209 -0.52 -6.48 -6.19
N SER A 210 0.00 -6.07 -7.35
CA SER A 210 -0.62 -6.31 -8.66
C SER A 210 -0.36 -7.70 -9.23
N GLY A 211 0.53 -8.48 -8.63
CA GLY A 211 0.92 -9.82 -9.04
C GLY A 211 2.22 -10.24 -8.38
N HIS A 212 2.62 -11.49 -8.50
CA HIS A 212 3.88 -11.98 -7.96
C HIS A 212 4.81 -12.44 -9.08
N PRO A 213 6.13 -12.10 -9.06
CA PRO A 213 7.06 -12.50 -10.13
C PRO A 213 7.10 -14.00 -10.42
N LEU A 214 6.78 -14.84 -9.44
CA LEU A 214 6.70 -16.29 -9.62
C LEU A 214 5.41 -16.77 -10.31
N GLU A 215 4.41 -15.93 -10.49
CA GLU A 215 3.16 -16.33 -11.18
C GLU A 215 3.44 -16.76 -12.63
N ALA A 216 4.38 -16.11 -13.30
CA ALA A 216 4.81 -16.49 -14.65
C ALA A 216 5.37 -17.93 -14.72
N TYR A 217 5.92 -18.42 -13.62
CA TYR A 217 6.52 -19.76 -13.50
C TYR A 217 5.61 -20.79 -12.84
N HIS A 218 4.40 -20.40 -12.43
CA HIS A 218 3.50 -21.24 -11.65
C HIS A 218 3.23 -22.61 -12.32
N SER A 219 2.95 -22.62 -13.61
CA SER A 219 2.68 -23.86 -14.37
C SER A 219 3.91 -24.77 -14.45
N GLU A 220 5.10 -24.19 -14.61
CA GLU A 220 6.37 -24.90 -14.67
C GLU A 220 6.75 -25.47 -13.30
N LEU A 221 6.63 -24.67 -12.26
CA LEU A 221 6.88 -25.09 -10.88
C LEU A 221 5.96 -26.23 -10.46
N LYS A 222 4.67 -26.13 -10.77
CA LYS A 222 3.69 -27.18 -10.48
C LYS A 222 3.98 -28.48 -11.24
N ARG A 223 4.34 -28.37 -12.52
CA ARG A 223 4.62 -29.53 -13.36
C ARG A 223 5.90 -30.27 -12.98
N ASN A 224 6.97 -29.52 -12.70
CA ASN A 224 8.30 -30.09 -12.50
C ASN A 224 8.59 -30.48 -11.04
N PHE A 225 7.98 -29.80 -10.09
CA PHE A 225 8.31 -29.95 -8.67
C PHE A 225 7.11 -30.31 -7.79
N GLY A 226 5.89 -30.28 -8.31
CA GLY A 226 4.70 -30.41 -7.46
C GLY A 226 4.63 -29.30 -6.40
N ALA A 227 5.46 -28.27 -6.56
CA ALA A 227 5.72 -27.26 -5.55
C ALA A 227 4.48 -26.41 -5.28
N VAL A 228 4.23 -26.20 -4.01
CA VAL A 228 3.27 -25.23 -3.54
C VAL A 228 4.00 -23.90 -3.43
N VAL A 229 3.51 -22.87 -4.10
CA VAL A 229 4.04 -21.48 -3.96
C VAL A 229 3.87 -21.04 -2.51
N ALA A 230 4.91 -20.45 -1.93
CA ALA A 230 4.96 -20.04 -0.54
C ALA A 230 3.71 -19.29 -0.09
N GLY A 231 3.18 -19.64 1.07
CA GLY A 231 1.95 -19.07 1.66
C GLY A 231 0.92 -20.12 2.08
N THR A 232 1.15 -21.40 1.78
CA THR A 232 0.36 -22.50 2.35
C THR A 232 1.10 -23.04 3.55
N GLU A 233 0.65 -22.70 4.75
CA GLU A 233 1.00 -23.42 5.95
C GLU A 233 0.44 -24.84 5.81
N SER A 234 1.33 -25.83 5.71
CA SER A 234 0.91 -27.22 5.77
C SER A 234 0.70 -27.60 7.24
N GLU A 235 -0.47 -28.05 7.57
CA GLU A 235 -0.82 -28.53 8.92
C GLU A 235 -0.15 -29.86 9.26
N ASN A 236 0.42 -30.55 8.27
CA ASN A 236 1.02 -31.86 8.47
C ASN A 236 2.56 -31.76 8.54
N PRO A 237 3.21 -32.38 9.52
CA PRO A 237 4.67 -32.46 9.53
C PRO A 237 5.17 -33.33 8.36
N GLY A 238 6.17 -32.86 7.62
CA GLY A 238 6.74 -33.57 6.48
C GLY A 238 7.82 -32.77 5.76
N GLU A 239 8.47 -33.39 4.78
CA GLU A 239 9.38 -32.69 3.87
C GLU A 239 8.57 -32.08 2.73
N TYR A 240 8.78 -30.80 2.49
CA TYR A 240 8.09 -30.05 1.45
C TYR A 240 9.10 -29.42 0.50
N LEU A 241 8.83 -29.53 -0.80
CA LEU A 241 9.55 -28.79 -1.81
C LEU A 241 8.87 -27.44 -2.02
N VAL A 242 9.54 -26.35 -1.68
CA VAL A 242 9.02 -24.99 -1.83
C VAL A 242 9.80 -24.24 -2.90
N ALA A 243 9.10 -23.47 -3.72
CA ALA A 243 9.71 -22.56 -4.66
C ALA A 243 9.57 -21.13 -4.13
N GLY A 244 10.64 -20.35 -4.19
CA GLY A 244 10.68 -18.98 -3.71
C GLY A 244 11.64 -18.14 -4.52
N MET A 245 11.47 -16.83 -4.46
CA MET A 245 12.42 -15.87 -5.00
C MET A 245 13.37 -15.43 -3.89
N TYR A 246 14.68 -15.55 -4.12
CA TYR A 246 15.67 -15.05 -3.19
C TYR A 246 15.64 -13.52 -3.17
N ILE A 247 15.33 -12.95 -2.01
CA ILE A 247 15.30 -11.49 -1.80
C ILE A 247 16.39 -10.99 -0.86
N GLY A 248 17.04 -11.89 -0.12
CA GLY A 248 18.12 -11.57 0.79
C GLY A 248 18.31 -12.66 1.86
N CYS A 249 19.41 -12.58 2.59
CA CYS A 249 19.65 -13.41 3.75
C CYS A 249 20.08 -12.55 4.94
N GLU A 250 19.64 -12.93 6.12
CA GLU A 250 20.13 -12.41 7.39
C GLU A 250 20.90 -13.49 8.13
N GLN A 251 22.13 -13.20 8.49
CA GLN A 251 22.88 -14.08 9.37
C GLN A 251 22.44 -13.88 10.81
N ARG A 252 21.85 -14.88 11.42
CA ARG A 252 21.42 -14.86 12.81
C ARG A 252 22.32 -15.80 13.64
N ARG A 253 22.34 -15.59 14.96
CA ARG A 253 23.04 -16.47 15.88
C ARG A 253 22.05 -17.27 16.70
N GLY A 254 22.27 -18.56 16.77
CA GLY A 254 21.54 -19.47 17.66
C GLY A 254 21.79 -19.18 19.14
N LYS A 255 21.02 -19.81 20.01
CA LYS A 255 21.22 -19.68 21.48
C LYS A 255 22.59 -20.19 21.95
N ASP A 256 23.21 -21.04 21.16
CA ASP A 256 24.56 -21.61 21.34
C ASP A 256 25.68 -20.75 20.73
N GLY A 257 25.33 -19.59 20.11
CA GLY A 257 26.25 -18.68 19.46
C GLY A 257 26.63 -19.09 18.03
N SER A 258 26.19 -20.24 17.51
CA SER A 258 26.44 -20.67 16.15
C SER A 258 25.71 -19.79 15.14
N PRO A 259 26.36 -19.36 14.04
CA PRO A 259 25.70 -18.61 13.00
C PRO A 259 24.78 -19.54 12.17
N PHE A 260 23.58 -19.08 11.85
CA PHE A 260 22.69 -19.70 10.87
C PHE A 260 22.09 -18.63 9.94
N VAL A 261 21.71 -19.06 8.75
CA VAL A 261 21.12 -18.19 7.71
C VAL A 261 19.67 -18.58 7.48
#